data_b0443e699d5680f00a96b1bca987019e
#
_entry.id   b0443e699d5680f00a96b1bca987019e
#
_cell.length_a   1.000
_cell.length_b   1.000
_cell.length_c   1.000
_cell.angle_alpha   90.00
_cell.angle_beta   90.00
_cell.angle_gamma   90.00
#
_symmetry.space_group_name_H-M   'P 1'
#
loop_
_entity.id
_entity.type
_entity.pdbx_description
1 polymer ?
#
loop_
_entity_poly.entity_id
_entity_poly.type
_entity_poly.pdbx_seq_one_letter_code
_entity_poly.pdbx_strand_id
1 'polypeptide(L)'
;SADELCHVDGIGDVIAASIVNYFHEEGNREIIERLRAKGLQFALSEKQLSSHSNVLENKSIVISGVFARHSRDEYKRMIELNGGKNVSSISKSTSFILAGDNMGPSKLEKAQKLGIALMNEDEFLAMLPDNINVQDNKDNNEREQVVQNKPVEGSLF
;
A
#
# COMPACT_ATOMS: atom_id res chain seq x y z
N SER A 1 -10.57 -18.99 12.47
CA SER A 1 -10.49 -20.31 11.83
C SER A 1 -9.81 -20.24 10.46
N ALA A 2 -9.41 -21.38 9.89
CA ALA A 2 -8.86 -21.42 8.53
C ALA A 2 -9.89 -20.95 7.50
N ASP A 3 -11.15 -21.32 7.68
CA ASP A 3 -12.25 -20.94 6.79
C ASP A 3 -12.44 -19.41 6.74
N GLU A 4 -12.36 -18.72 7.87
CA GLU A 4 -12.44 -17.26 7.92
C GLU A 4 -11.27 -16.59 7.21
N LEU A 5 -10.08 -17.17 7.32
CA LEU A 5 -8.89 -16.66 6.64
C LEU A 5 -9.00 -16.82 5.10
N CYS A 6 -9.62 -17.90 4.62
CA CYS A 6 -9.84 -18.11 3.19
C CYS A 6 -10.80 -17.10 2.54
N HIS A 7 -11.57 -16.34 3.33
CA HIS A 7 -12.40 -15.25 2.81
C HIS A 7 -11.61 -13.97 2.51
N VAL A 8 -10.35 -13.91 2.95
CA VAL A 8 -9.46 -12.76 2.66
C VAL A 8 -8.83 -12.96 1.28
N ASP A 9 -8.92 -11.95 0.43
CA ASP A 9 -8.34 -12.01 -0.92
C ASP A 9 -6.82 -12.29 -0.85
N GLY A 10 -6.38 -13.27 -1.64
CA GLY A 10 -4.99 -13.73 -1.66
C GLY A 10 -4.63 -14.78 -0.60
N ILE A 11 -5.53 -15.15 0.31
CA ILE A 11 -5.30 -16.23 1.28
C ILE A 11 -6.05 -17.49 0.84
N GLY A 12 -5.29 -18.49 0.37
CA GLY A 12 -5.82 -19.82 0.08
C GLY A 12 -5.61 -20.80 1.22
N ASP A 13 -6.14 -22.04 1.08
CA ASP A 13 -6.13 -23.08 2.10
C ASP A 13 -4.75 -23.33 2.73
N VAL A 14 -3.69 -23.35 1.91
CA VAL A 14 -2.33 -23.62 2.37
C VAL A 14 -1.81 -22.50 3.27
N ILE A 15 -2.09 -21.25 2.89
CA ILE A 15 -1.69 -20.07 3.67
C ILE A 15 -2.51 -20.01 4.96
N ALA A 16 -3.81 -20.21 4.87
CA ALA A 16 -4.71 -20.25 6.02
C ALA A 16 -4.28 -21.31 7.05
N ALA A 17 -4.00 -22.53 6.59
CA ALA A 17 -3.50 -23.61 7.45
C ALA A 17 -2.16 -23.24 8.12
N SER A 18 -1.24 -22.65 7.38
CA SER A 18 0.06 -22.21 7.92
C SER A 18 -0.09 -21.15 9.00
N ILE A 19 -1.00 -20.18 8.80
CA ILE A 19 -1.30 -19.15 9.80
C ILE A 19 -1.89 -19.77 11.06
N VAL A 20 -2.87 -20.66 10.91
CA VAL A 20 -3.50 -21.35 12.04
C VAL A 20 -2.47 -22.14 12.83
N ASN A 21 -1.62 -22.93 12.16
CA ASN A 21 -0.57 -23.70 12.80
C ASN A 21 0.43 -22.82 13.55
N TYR A 22 0.84 -21.69 12.96
CA TYR A 22 1.73 -20.72 13.61
C TYR A 22 1.16 -20.25 14.95
N PHE A 23 -0.13 -19.91 15.01
CA PHE A 23 -0.78 -19.43 16.22
C PHE A 23 -1.19 -20.55 17.18
N HIS A 24 -1.16 -21.82 16.77
CA HIS A 24 -1.32 -22.95 17.67
C HIS A 24 -0.08 -23.19 18.55
N GLU A 25 1.11 -22.84 18.07
CA GLU A 25 2.35 -22.93 18.80
C GLU A 25 2.38 -21.90 19.95
N GLU A 26 2.54 -22.38 21.19
CA GLU A 26 2.52 -21.53 22.39
C GLU A 26 3.64 -20.47 22.38
N GLY A 27 4.85 -20.86 21.98
CA GLY A 27 5.99 -19.95 21.88
C GLY A 27 5.75 -18.76 20.92
N ASN A 28 5.04 -19.00 19.82
CA ASN A 28 4.68 -17.93 18.88
C ASN A 28 3.66 -16.96 19.49
N ARG A 29 2.69 -17.47 20.23
CA ARG A 29 1.72 -16.64 20.95
C ARG A 29 2.39 -15.79 22.03
N GLU A 30 3.32 -16.37 22.80
CA GLU A 30 4.09 -15.62 23.80
C GLU A 30 4.88 -14.46 23.16
N ILE A 31 5.50 -14.69 22.01
CA ILE A 31 6.22 -13.62 21.27
C ILE A 31 5.26 -12.49 20.95
N ILE A 32 4.08 -12.79 20.41
CA ILE A 32 3.08 -11.78 20.06
C ILE A 32 2.61 -10.98 21.29
N GLU A 33 2.33 -11.67 22.41
CA GLU A 33 1.93 -11.00 23.66
C GLU A 33 3.05 -10.11 24.22
N ARG A 34 4.30 -10.54 24.13
CA ARG A 34 5.46 -9.71 24.53
C ARG A 34 5.60 -8.47 23.64
N LEU A 35 5.39 -8.60 22.35
CA LEU A 35 5.41 -7.46 21.43
C LEU A 35 4.26 -6.49 21.73
N ARG A 36 3.06 -7.01 21.99
CA ARG A 36 1.89 -6.22 22.39
C ARG A 36 2.16 -5.46 23.70
N ALA A 37 2.76 -6.12 24.69
CA ALA A 37 3.14 -5.50 25.96
C ALA A 37 4.22 -4.40 25.82
N LYS A 38 5.01 -4.44 24.72
CA LYS A 38 5.97 -3.39 24.37
C LYS A 38 5.36 -2.26 23.53
N GLY A 39 4.05 -2.25 23.34
CA GLY A 39 3.33 -1.20 22.64
C GLY A 39 3.27 -1.37 21.12
N LEU A 40 3.60 -2.57 20.61
CA LEU A 40 3.41 -2.83 19.19
C LEU A 40 1.91 -2.85 18.86
N GLN A 41 1.52 -2.12 17.81
CA GLN A 41 0.14 -2.02 17.39
C GLN A 41 -0.20 -3.15 16.41
N PHE A 42 -1.19 -3.98 16.75
CA PHE A 42 -1.66 -5.11 15.93
C PHE A 42 -3.02 -4.86 15.28
N ALA A 43 -3.61 -3.71 15.51
CA ALA A 43 -4.87 -3.30 14.89
C ALA A 43 -4.69 -1.96 14.19
N LEU A 44 -5.39 -1.78 13.08
CA LEU A 44 -5.48 -0.47 12.45
C LEU A 44 -6.22 0.48 13.40
N SER A 45 -5.73 1.70 13.54
CA SER A 45 -6.44 2.74 14.27
C SER A 45 -7.73 3.13 13.52
N GLU A 46 -8.72 3.64 14.25
CA GLU A 46 -9.96 4.16 13.62
C GLU A 46 -9.65 5.21 12.55
N LYS A 47 -8.61 6.03 12.76
CA LYS A 47 -8.13 7.01 11.79
C LYS A 47 -7.58 6.34 10.52
N GLN A 48 -6.90 5.20 10.64
CA GLN A 48 -6.40 4.43 9.49
C GLN A 48 -7.55 3.71 8.77
N LEU A 49 -8.55 3.22 9.50
CA LEU A 49 -9.74 2.61 8.92
C LEU A 49 -10.63 3.64 8.20
N SER A 50 -10.76 4.85 8.76
CA SER A 50 -11.53 5.94 8.14
C SER A 50 -10.84 6.58 6.92
N SER A 51 -9.53 6.36 6.75
CA SER A 51 -8.80 6.79 5.55
C SER A 51 -9.00 5.87 4.34
N HIS A 52 -9.64 4.72 4.53
CA HIS A 52 -10.03 3.83 3.42
C HIS A 52 -11.36 4.28 2.82
N SER A 53 -11.38 4.45 1.52
CA SER A 53 -12.61 4.68 0.77
C SER A 53 -12.71 3.67 -0.38
N ASN A 54 -13.92 3.50 -0.92
CA ASN A 54 -14.15 2.59 -2.05
C ASN A 54 -14.40 3.36 -3.36
N VAL A 55 -13.98 4.63 -3.44
CA VAL A 55 -14.20 5.48 -4.63
C VAL A 55 -13.54 4.89 -5.88
N LEU A 56 -12.46 4.16 -5.72
CA LEU A 56 -11.73 3.49 -6.81
C LEU A 56 -11.99 1.98 -6.86
N GLU A 57 -12.99 1.48 -6.15
CA GLU A 57 -13.31 0.06 -6.14
C GLU A 57 -13.53 -0.48 -7.57
N ASN A 58 -12.99 -1.65 -7.83
CA ASN A 58 -13.00 -2.31 -9.15
C ASN A 58 -12.31 -1.53 -10.29
N LYS A 59 -11.56 -0.47 -9.99
CA LYS A 59 -10.78 0.27 -11.00
C LYS A 59 -9.34 -0.24 -11.07
N SER A 60 -8.89 -0.54 -12.28
CA SER A 60 -7.50 -0.86 -12.58
C SER A 60 -6.81 0.37 -13.18
N ILE A 61 -5.79 0.89 -12.50
CA ILE A 61 -5.18 2.18 -12.80
C ILE A 61 -3.70 1.99 -13.10
N VAL A 62 -3.23 2.58 -14.19
CA VAL A 62 -1.81 2.63 -14.54
C VAL A 62 -1.25 3.99 -14.17
N ILE A 63 -0.10 4.03 -13.50
CA ILE A 63 0.63 5.28 -13.19
C ILE A 63 1.77 5.44 -14.20
N SER A 64 1.83 6.58 -14.89
CA SER A 64 2.85 6.85 -15.90
C SER A 64 3.23 8.33 -15.95
N GLY A 65 4.51 8.61 -16.09
CA GLY A 65 5.02 9.97 -16.13
C GLY A 65 5.76 10.37 -14.84
N VAL A 66 6.10 11.64 -14.75
CA VAL A 66 6.70 12.29 -13.57
C VAL A 66 5.64 13.18 -12.94
N PHE A 67 5.56 13.20 -11.64
CA PHE A 67 4.53 13.88 -10.88
C PHE A 67 5.14 15.02 -10.06
N ALA A 68 4.43 16.11 -9.91
CA ALA A 68 4.90 17.30 -9.21
C ALA A 68 4.49 17.30 -7.72
N ARG A 69 3.30 16.76 -7.40
CA ARG A 69 2.74 16.85 -6.05
C ARG A 69 3.12 15.68 -5.16
N HIS A 70 3.07 14.47 -5.70
CA HIS A 70 3.33 13.23 -4.97
C HIS A 70 4.23 12.29 -5.77
N SER A 71 4.95 11.42 -5.08
CA SER A 71 5.71 10.35 -5.70
C SER A 71 4.79 9.27 -6.30
N ARG A 72 5.34 8.44 -7.18
CA ARG A 72 4.60 7.29 -7.73
C ARG A 72 4.13 6.31 -6.66
N ASP A 73 4.94 6.12 -5.63
CA ASP A 73 4.62 5.20 -4.54
C ASP A 73 3.49 5.75 -3.65
N GLU A 74 3.44 7.08 -3.47
CA GLU A 74 2.33 7.73 -2.79
C GLU A 74 1.04 7.60 -3.60
N TYR A 75 1.07 7.82 -4.91
CA TYR A 75 -0.11 7.60 -5.77
C TYR A 75 -0.57 6.15 -5.78
N LYS A 76 0.36 5.20 -5.82
CA LYS A 76 0.04 3.78 -5.69
C LYS A 76 -0.70 3.50 -4.39
N ARG A 77 -0.19 4.03 -3.29
CA ARG A 77 -0.80 3.91 -1.96
C ARG A 77 -2.19 4.56 -1.92
N MET A 78 -2.36 5.77 -2.49
CA MET A 78 -3.66 6.42 -2.59
C MET A 78 -4.67 5.57 -3.36
N ILE A 79 -4.27 4.96 -4.48
CA ILE A 79 -5.11 4.07 -5.26
C ILE A 79 -5.57 2.87 -4.42
N GLU A 80 -4.63 2.21 -3.74
CA GLU A 80 -4.90 1.02 -2.92
C GLU A 80 -5.78 1.35 -1.70
N LEU A 81 -5.53 2.46 -1.03
CA LEU A 81 -6.34 2.93 0.11
C LEU A 81 -7.78 3.28 -0.29
N ASN A 82 -8.02 3.59 -1.56
CA ASN A 82 -9.35 3.89 -2.08
C ASN A 82 -10.01 2.71 -2.80
N GLY A 83 -9.50 1.49 -2.60
CA GLY A 83 -10.08 0.25 -3.16
C GLY A 83 -9.72 -0.01 -4.62
N GLY A 84 -8.83 0.81 -5.22
CA GLY A 84 -8.36 0.62 -6.59
C GLY A 84 -7.18 -0.35 -6.67
N LYS A 85 -6.89 -0.80 -7.89
CA LYS A 85 -5.76 -1.68 -8.18
C LYS A 85 -4.74 -0.97 -9.08
N ASN A 86 -3.50 -0.83 -8.60
CA ASN A 86 -2.41 -0.36 -9.45
C ASN A 86 -1.91 -1.50 -10.33
N VAL A 87 -1.84 -1.27 -11.64
CA VAL A 87 -1.34 -2.22 -12.63
C VAL A 87 -0.21 -1.61 -13.43
N SER A 88 0.78 -2.42 -13.79
CA SER A 88 2.00 -1.96 -14.50
C SER A 88 1.81 -1.82 -16.02
N SER A 89 0.85 -2.56 -16.57
CA SER A 89 0.64 -2.64 -18.02
C SER A 89 -0.77 -2.19 -18.43
N ILE A 90 -0.84 -1.47 -19.54
CA ILE A 90 -2.10 -1.02 -20.13
C ILE A 90 -2.77 -2.19 -20.85
N SER A 91 -4.03 -2.44 -20.56
CA SER A 91 -4.88 -3.48 -21.18
C SER A 91 -6.31 -2.96 -21.31
N LYS A 92 -7.18 -3.74 -21.97
CA LYS A 92 -8.62 -3.42 -22.09
C LYS A 92 -9.35 -3.29 -20.75
N SER A 93 -8.79 -3.91 -19.68
CA SER A 93 -9.32 -3.82 -18.32
C SER A 93 -8.80 -2.60 -17.54
N THR A 94 -7.92 -1.78 -18.14
CA THR A 94 -7.45 -0.55 -17.52
C THR A 94 -8.56 0.49 -17.53
N SER A 95 -8.94 0.99 -16.36
CA SER A 95 -10.02 1.97 -16.21
C SER A 95 -9.58 3.36 -16.66
N PHE A 96 -8.40 3.79 -16.25
CA PHE A 96 -7.75 5.02 -16.71
C PHE A 96 -6.25 5.00 -16.40
N ILE A 97 -5.53 5.97 -16.93
CA ILE A 97 -4.11 6.16 -16.68
C ILE A 97 -3.94 7.48 -15.92
N LEU A 98 -3.33 7.43 -14.75
CA LEU A 98 -2.83 8.61 -14.06
C LEU A 98 -1.55 9.06 -14.77
N ALA A 99 -1.66 10.14 -15.53
CA ALA A 99 -0.63 10.66 -16.41
C ALA A 99 0.03 11.89 -15.79
N GLY A 100 1.31 11.75 -15.44
CA GLY A 100 2.18 12.87 -15.09
C GLY A 100 2.92 13.39 -16.33
N ASP A 101 3.79 14.36 -16.11
CA ASP A 101 4.65 14.92 -17.15
C ASP A 101 5.57 13.85 -17.76
N ASN A 102 5.92 14.05 -19.02
CA ASN A 102 6.82 13.16 -19.76
C ASN A 102 6.37 11.68 -19.81
N MET A 103 5.08 11.45 -19.89
CA MET A 103 4.57 10.10 -20.18
C MET A 103 5.14 9.60 -21.50
N GLY A 104 5.73 8.39 -21.48
CA GLY A 104 6.37 7.82 -22.68
C GLY A 104 5.39 7.62 -23.85
N PRO A 105 5.82 7.92 -25.10
CA PRO A 105 4.95 7.91 -26.29
C PRO A 105 4.27 6.56 -26.55
N SER A 106 4.95 5.44 -26.28
CA SER A 106 4.37 4.10 -26.46
C SER A 106 3.19 3.82 -25.54
N LYS A 107 3.18 4.40 -24.33
CA LYS A 107 2.02 4.26 -23.43
C LYS A 107 0.87 5.15 -23.87
N LEU A 108 1.17 6.34 -24.36
CA LEU A 108 0.20 7.27 -24.91
C LEU A 108 -0.52 6.66 -26.13
N GLU A 109 0.23 6.15 -27.10
CA GLU A 109 -0.32 5.45 -28.26
C GLU A 109 -1.19 4.26 -27.88
N LYS A 110 -0.74 3.47 -26.89
CA LYS A 110 -1.50 2.31 -26.44
C LYS A 110 -2.79 2.71 -25.74
N ALA A 111 -2.79 3.79 -24.95
CA ALA A 111 -3.99 4.35 -24.35
C ALA A 111 -4.99 4.79 -25.41
N GLN A 112 -4.54 5.55 -26.41
CA GLN A 112 -5.37 6.01 -27.54
C GLN A 112 -5.95 4.86 -28.34
N LYS A 113 -5.15 3.84 -28.66
CA LYS A 113 -5.61 2.63 -29.37
C LYS A 113 -6.71 1.87 -28.64
N LEU A 114 -6.66 1.84 -27.31
CA LEU A 114 -7.60 1.12 -26.48
C LEU A 114 -8.75 2.00 -25.97
N GLY A 115 -8.75 3.30 -26.29
CA GLY A 115 -9.76 4.25 -25.85
C GLY A 115 -9.75 4.49 -24.32
N ILE A 116 -8.56 4.36 -23.68
CA ILE A 116 -8.42 4.52 -22.23
C ILE A 116 -8.19 6.00 -21.92
N ALA A 117 -8.97 6.52 -20.95
CA ALA A 117 -8.88 7.89 -20.50
C ALA A 117 -7.54 8.17 -19.82
N LEU A 118 -7.00 9.37 -20.07
CA LEU A 118 -5.87 9.94 -19.33
C LEU A 118 -6.43 10.89 -18.29
N MET A 119 -5.89 10.83 -17.08
CA MET A 119 -6.27 11.69 -15.95
C MET A 119 -5.00 12.34 -15.41
N ASN A 120 -5.02 13.64 -15.19
CA ASN A 120 -3.90 14.35 -14.57
C ASN A 120 -3.93 14.28 -13.04
N GLU A 121 -2.90 14.83 -12.37
CA GLU A 121 -2.79 14.84 -10.90
C GLU A 121 -3.97 15.55 -10.23
N ASP A 122 -4.37 16.71 -10.76
CA ASP A 122 -5.43 17.53 -10.16
C ASP A 122 -6.79 16.85 -10.26
N GLU A 123 -7.10 16.27 -11.41
CA GLU A 123 -8.33 15.50 -11.64
C GLU A 123 -8.39 14.26 -10.74
N PHE A 124 -7.26 13.56 -10.59
CA PHE A 124 -7.19 12.39 -9.72
C PHE A 124 -7.39 12.76 -8.25
N LEU A 125 -6.70 13.79 -7.77
CA LEU A 125 -6.80 14.23 -6.39
C LEU A 125 -8.21 14.78 -6.07
N ALA A 126 -8.84 15.48 -7.01
CA ALA A 126 -10.22 15.97 -6.86
C ALA A 126 -11.27 14.85 -6.77
N MET A 127 -10.96 13.65 -7.28
CA MET A 127 -11.83 12.49 -7.20
C MET A 127 -11.73 11.77 -5.84
N LEU A 128 -10.65 11.98 -5.10
CA LEU A 128 -10.45 11.35 -3.80
C LEU A 128 -11.12 12.17 -2.68
N PRO A 129 -11.60 11.52 -1.62
CA PRO A 129 -12.13 12.26 -0.45
C PRO A 129 -11.01 13.06 0.23
N ASP A 130 -11.34 14.24 0.75
CA ASP A 130 -10.41 15.23 1.36
C ASP A 130 -9.59 14.71 2.57
N ASN A 131 -9.85 13.50 3.04
CA ASN A 131 -9.28 12.96 4.28
C ASN A 131 -7.96 12.18 4.10
N ILE A 132 -7.38 12.12 2.89
CA ILE A 132 -6.16 11.34 2.65
C ILE A 132 -4.92 12.24 2.71
N ASN A 133 -4.53 12.60 3.93
CA ASN A 133 -3.22 13.17 4.20
C ASN A 133 -2.18 12.04 4.29
N VAL A 134 -1.42 11.84 3.22
CA VAL A 134 -0.31 10.85 3.13
C VAL A 134 0.91 11.28 3.98
N GLN A 135 0.80 12.35 4.76
CA GLN A 135 1.92 12.95 5.50
C GLN A 135 2.39 12.18 6.75
N ASP A 136 1.68 11.13 7.20
CA ASP A 136 1.97 10.50 8.49
C ASP A 136 3.13 9.46 8.48
N ASN A 137 3.97 9.38 7.43
CA ASN A 137 5.07 8.41 7.38
C ASN A 137 6.49 9.00 7.19
N LYS A 138 6.69 10.30 7.34
CA LYS A 138 8.06 10.85 7.40
C LYS A 138 8.76 10.53 8.72
N ASP A 139 8.00 10.36 9.81
CA ASP A 139 8.56 10.17 11.15
C ASP A 139 9.10 8.74 11.41
N ASN A 140 8.76 7.75 10.58
CA ASN A 140 9.28 6.39 10.75
C ASN A 140 10.65 6.17 10.08
N ASN A 141 11.02 6.97 9.07
CA ASN A 141 12.29 6.80 8.38
C ASN A 141 13.47 7.45 9.12
N GLU A 142 13.22 8.43 10.00
CA GLU A 142 14.26 9.00 10.84
C GLU A 142 14.64 8.12 12.03
N ARG A 143 13.74 7.23 12.47
CA ARG A 143 14.03 6.29 13.57
C ARG A 143 14.89 5.10 13.14
N GLU A 144 14.83 4.68 11.89
CA GLU A 144 15.68 3.60 11.38
C GLU A 144 17.14 4.03 11.18
N GLN A 145 17.41 5.30 10.90
CA GLN A 145 18.79 5.80 10.73
C GLN A 145 19.53 6.01 12.05
N VAL A 146 18.84 6.18 13.18
CA VAL A 146 19.46 6.37 14.50
C VAL A 146 19.95 5.05 15.10
N VAL A 147 19.42 3.91 14.69
CA VAL A 147 19.82 2.59 15.21
C VAL A 147 21.11 2.08 14.58
N GLN A 148 21.50 2.56 13.41
CA GLN A 148 22.71 2.08 12.70
C GLN A 148 24.01 2.80 13.08
N ASN A 149 23.97 3.86 13.90
CA ASN A 149 25.14 4.68 14.27
C ASN A 149 25.52 4.64 15.75
N LYS A 150 25.34 3.51 16.44
CA LYS A 150 25.97 3.34 17.75
C LYS A 150 27.27 2.56 17.60
N PRO A 151 28.43 3.14 17.91
CA PRO A 151 29.69 2.40 17.92
C PRO A 151 29.62 1.33 19.02
N VAL A 152 29.98 0.10 18.64
CA VAL A 152 30.20 -0.98 19.60
C VAL A 152 31.52 -0.68 20.28
N GLU A 153 31.50 -0.02 21.43
CA GLU A 153 32.64 -0.01 22.32
C GLU A 153 32.83 -1.39 22.93
N GLY A 154 33.92 -2.01 22.52
CA GLY A 154 34.36 -3.25 23.10
C GLY A 154 34.79 -3.03 24.55
N SER A 155 34.42 -3.93 25.43
CA SER A 155 35.15 -4.16 26.65
C SER A 155 35.53 -5.62 26.73
N LEU A 156 36.82 -5.82 26.58
CA LEU A 156 37.60 -6.90 27.13
C LEU A 156 37.49 -6.90 28.66
N PHE A 157 37.17 -8.01 29.19
CA PHE A 157 37.62 -8.81 30.33
C PHE A 157 36.51 -9.74 30.78
#